data_6e5fdee060f1f07aaf461d3c60f6f0b6
#
_entry.id   6e5fdee060f1f07aaf461d3c60f6f0b6
#
_cell.length_a   1.000
_cell.length_b   1.000
_cell.length_c   1.000
_cell.angle_alpha   90.00
_cell.angle_beta   90.00
_cell.angle_gamma   90.00
#
_symmetry.space_group_name_H-M   'P 1'
#
loop_
_entity.id
_entity.type
_entity.pdbx_description
1 polymer ?
#
loop_
_entity_poly.entity_id
_entity_poly.type
_entity_poly.pdbx_seq_one_letter_code
_entity_poly.pdbx_strand_id
1 'polypeptide(L)'
;MQQKWKPHRRRVRAILFEPNPAEAARLRPTLPAWSEGLVVEHGLAEVAGAYTLNLAHWPGCTSLLASDPGVLAGYKIAPLYETVDRVNIECVRFDELHKAGKVPAPDVIKVDVEGYEHQVLTGFGDLLHGVIGIEAEAWFYPVFKGQKLLHDLVALLAPFSLHLRRIEAVPGFEGDLVCVNAYFTRGKAGHPDLTLEQQPKYALLQRVWGLNGI
;
A
#
# COMPACT_ATOMS: atom_id res chain seq x y z
N MET A 1 11.49 1.73 -2.19
CA MET A 1 11.28 2.18 -0.79
C MET A 1 11.30 3.69 -0.72
N GLN A 2 10.30 4.30 -0.13
CA GLN A 2 10.05 5.73 -0.25
C GLN A 2 11.16 6.60 0.33
N GLN A 3 11.56 7.63 -0.41
CA GLN A 3 12.58 8.59 0.00
C GLN A 3 12.24 9.29 1.32
N LYS A 4 10.94 9.48 1.61
CA LYS A 4 10.45 10.13 2.84
C LYS A 4 10.92 9.46 4.14
N TRP A 5 11.06 8.13 4.16
CA TRP A 5 11.47 7.36 5.34
C TRP A 5 12.99 7.19 5.48
N LYS A 6 13.77 7.46 4.44
CA LYS A 6 15.25 7.29 4.47
C LYS A 6 15.94 7.96 5.67
N PRO A 7 15.58 9.19 6.09
CA PRO A 7 16.20 9.83 7.25
C PRO A 7 15.91 9.10 8.57
N HIS A 8 14.84 8.31 8.62
CA HIS A 8 14.33 7.66 9.84
C HIS A 8 14.55 6.15 9.86
N ARG A 9 15.20 5.58 8.83
CA ARG A 9 15.33 4.13 8.63
C ARG A 9 15.87 3.35 9.82
N ARG A 10 16.78 3.95 10.62
CA ARG A 10 17.34 3.30 11.82
C ARG A 10 16.39 3.25 13.01
N ARG A 11 15.23 3.87 12.90
CA ARG A 11 14.16 3.91 13.91
C ARG A 11 12.91 3.15 13.46
N VAL A 12 12.96 2.57 12.27
CA VAL A 12 11.82 1.91 11.62
C VAL A 12 12.18 0.48 11.31
N ARG A 13 11.35 -0.45 11.76
CA ARG A 13 11.33 -1.82 11.28
C ARG A 13 10.58 -1.86 9.95
N ALA A 14 11.18 -2.45 8.91
CA ALA A 14 10.58 -2.53 7.59
C ALA A 14 10.19 -3.98 7.27
N ILE A 15 8.92 -4.21 6.94
CA ILE A 15 8.43 -5.50 6.44
C ILE A 15 7.96 -5.27 5.00
N LEU A 16 8.60 -5.96 4.06
CA LEU A 16 8.33 -5.85 2.65
C LEU A 16 7.69 -7.13 2.16
N PHE A 17 6.59 -6.99 1.42
CA PHE A 17 5.94 -8.09 0.74
C PHE A 17 6.28 -8.01 -0.75
N GLU A 18 6.84 -9.06 -1.28
CA GLU A 18 7.23 -9.15 -2.69
C GLU A 18 7.05 -10.60 -3.17
N PRO A 19 6.00 -10.86 -3.96
CA PRO A 19 5.71 -12.22 -4.42
C PRO A 19 6.68 -12.73 -5.49
N ASN A 20 7.40 -11.85 -6.18
CA ASN A 20 8.40 -12.25 -7.18
C ASN A 20 9.71 -12.59 -6.48
N PRO A 21 10.20 -13.88 -6.53
CA PRO A 21 11.42 -14.28 -5.85
C PRO A 21 12.67 -13.52 -6.32
N ALA A 22 12.75 -13.15 -7.61
CA ALA A 22 13.88 -12.42 -8.16
C ALA A 22 13.92 -10.99 -7.59
N GLU A 23 12.77 -10.30 -7.51
CA GLU A 23 12.65 -8.97 -6.91
C GLU A 23 12.86 -9.04 -5.38
N ALA A 24 12.34 -10.07 -4.70
CA ALA A 24 12.59 -10.30 -3.28
C ALA A 24 14.09 -10.45 -2.99
N ALA A 25 14.81 -11.21 -3.83
CA ALA A 25 16.27 -11.35 -3.73
C ALA A 25 16.98 -10.00 -3.92
N ARG A 26 16.50 -9.13 -4.81
CA ARG A 26 17.03 -7.77 -5.04
C ARG A 26 16.77 -6.83 -3.86
N LEU A 27 15.65 -7.03 -3.15
CA LEU A 27 15.30 -6.20 -1.99
C LEU A 27 16.09 -6.55 -0.72
N ARG A 28 16.42 -7.82 -0.48
CA ARG A 28 17.09 -8.30 0.74
C ARG A 28 18.36 -7.52 1.08
N PRO A 29 19.30 -7.23 0.15
CA PRO A 29 20.49 -6.43 0.46
C PRO A 29 20.19 -5.01 0.93
N THR A 30 18.99 -4.49 0.73
CA THR A 30 18.60 -3.14 1.17
C THR A 30 18.16 -3.08 2.63
N LEU A 31 17.80 -4.22 3.22
CA LEU A 31 17.26 -4.32 4.58
C LEU A 31 18.22 -3.88 5.69
N PRO A 32 19.55 -4.16 5.63
CA PRO A 32 20.48 -3.74 6.68
C PRO A 32 20.54 -2.23 6.92
N ALA A 33 19.99 -1.43 6.00
CA ALA A 33 19.85 0.01 6.19
C ALA A 33 18.77 0.40 7.18
N TRP A 34 17.86 -0.51 7.53
CA TRP A 34 16.75 -0.31 8.47
C TRP A 34 17.10 -0.85 9.86
N SER A 35 16.33 -0.46 10.87
CA SER A 35 16.54 -0.96 12.25
C SER A 35 16.43 -2.48 12.29
N GLU A 36 15.34 -2.99 11.72
CA GLU A 36 15.10 -4.40 11.46
C GLU A 36 14.41 -4.50 10.10
N GLY A 37 14.72 -5.53 9.32
CA GLY A 37 14.12 -5.70 7.99
C GLY A 37 13.74 -7.15 7.73
N LEU A 38 12.59 -7.35 7.07
CA LEU A 38 12.09 -8.64 6.63
C LEU A 38 11.52 -8.52 5.21
N VAL A 39 11.86 -9.45 4.33
CA VAL A 39 11.15 -9.66 3.06
C VAL A 39 10.34 -10.94 3.18
N VAL A 40 9.03 -10.84 2.93
CA VAL A 40 8.09 -11.94 2.86
C VAL A 40 7.77 -12.19 1.39
N GLU A 41 8.12 -13.39 0.89
CA GLU A 41 7.93 -13.77 -0.52
C GLU A 41 6.51 -14.27 -0.79
N HIS A 42 5.51 -13.41 -0.51
CA HIS A 42 4.10 -13.66 -0.79
C HIS A 42 3.44 -12.36 -1.24
N GLY A 43 2.41 -12.46 -2.06
CA GLY A 43 1.47 -11.38 -2.24
C GLY A 43 0.55 -11.26 -1.01
N LEU A 44 -0.09 -10.10 -0.88
CA LEU A 44 -1.15 -9.88 0.11
C LEU A 44 -2.51 -9.84 -0.58
N ALA A 45 -3.50 -10.48 0.02
CA ALA A 45 -4.88 -10.49 -0.47
C ALA A 45 -5.89 -10.59 0.69
N GLU A 46 -7.17 -10.40 0.37
CA GLU A 46 -8.29 -10.60 1.31
C GLU A 46 -8.57 -12.08 1.61
N VAL A 47 -8.17 -12.98 0.73
CA VAL A 47 -8.28 -14.43 0.88
C VAL A 47 -6.93 -15.05 0.51
N ALA A 48 -6.44 -15.98 1.34
CA ALA A 48 -5.22 -16.71 1.04
C ALA A 48 -5.43 -17.70 -0.13
N GLY A 49 -4.43 -17.85 -1.00
CA GLY A 49 -4.49 -18.79 -2.12
C GLY A 49 -3.60 -18.41 -3.30
N ALA A 50 -3.77 -19.16 -4.39
CA ALA A 50 -3.07 -18.92 -5.64
C ALA A 50 -3.77 -17.83 -6.47
N TYR A 51 -3.01 -16.87 -6.97
CA TYR A 51 -3.46 -15.77 -7.80
C TYR A 51 -2.63 -15.66 -9.07
N THR A 52 -3.22 -15.10 -10.11
CA THR A 52 -2.49 -14.76 -11.33
C THR A 52 -2.06 -13.29 -11.29
N LEU A 53 -0.75 -13.05 -11.29
CA LEU A 53 -0.17 -11.72 -11.41
C LEU A 53 0.02 -11.37 -12.88
N ASN A 54 -0.59 -10.28 -13.33
CA ASN A 54 -0.44 -9.78 -14.70
C ASN A 54 0.80 -8.88 -14.75
N LEU A 55 1.85 -9.39 -15.37
CA LEU A 55 3.09 -8.63 -15.57
C LEU A 55 2.87 -7.62 -16.68
N ALA A 56 3.00 -6.33 -16.36
CA ALA A 56 2.83 -5.25 -17.30
C ALA A 56 4.15 -4.94 -18.03
N HIS A 57 4.04 -4.26 -19.19
CA HIS A 57 5.20 -3.79 -19.94
C HIS A 57 6.12 -2.93 -19.06
N TRP A 58 5.55 -2.03 -18.27
CA TRP A 58 6.26 -1.35 -17.20
C TRP A 58 6.03 -2.10 -15.87
N PRO A 59 7.09 -2.60 -15.20
CA PRO A 59 6.94 -3.40 -13.97
C PRO A 59 6.14 -2.70 -12.86
N GLY A 60 6.16 -1.36 -12.83
CA GLY A 60 5.39 -0.55 -11.88
C GLY A 60 3.87 -0.57 -12.12
N CYS A 61 3.39 -1.09 -13.25
CA CYS A 61 1.96 -1.25 -13.55
C CYS A 61 1.48 -2.72 -13.40
N THR A 62 2.31 -3.58 -12.81
CA THR A 62 2.01 -4.99 -12.59
C THR A 62 0.97 -5.16 -11.49
N SER A 63 -0.10 -5.92 -11.76
CA SER A 63 -1.26 -6.02 -10.87
C SER A 63 -1.85 -7.43 -10.82
N LEU A 64 -2.56 -7.75 -9.72
CA LEU A 64 -3.48 -8.89 -9.65
C LEU A 64 -4.74 -8.68 -10.49
N LEU A 65 -5.06 -7.45 -10.84
CA LEU A 65 -6.17 -7.11 -11.72
C LEU A 65 -5.69 -6.99 -13.18
N ALA A 66 -6.53 -7.33 -14.13
CA ALA A 66 -6.27 -7.05 -15.53
C ALA A 66 -6.51 -5.57 -15.82
N SER A 67 -5.60 -4.91 -16.54
CA SER A 67 -5.81 -3.54 -17.02
C SER A 67 -7.05 -3.43 -17.93
N ASP A 68 -7.69 -2.27 -17.96
CA ASP A 68 -8.83 -1.99 -18.84
C ASP A 68 -8.38 -1.13 -20.04
N PRO A 69 -8.19 -1.76 -21.21
CA PRO A 69 -7.77 -1.03 -22.40
C PRO A 69 -8.77 0.03 -22.84
N GLY A 70 -10.07 -0.15 -22.53
CA GLY A 70 -11.10 0.82 -22.89
C GLY A 70 -10.95 2.14 -22.15
N VAL A 71 -10.59 2.07 -20.88
CA VAL A 71 -10.31 3.26 -20.07
C VAL A 71 -8.95 3.86 -20.42
N LEU A 72 -7.93 3.02 -20.63
CA LEU A 72 -6.56 3.45 -20.89
C LEU A 72 -6.36 4.03 -22.29
N ALA A 73 -7.21 3.69 -23.28
CA ALA A 73 -7.06 4.11 -24.66
C ALA A 73 -6.99 5.64 -24.86
N GLY A 74 -7.50 6.43 -23.90
CA GLY A 74 -7.41 7.88 -23.89
C GLY A 74 -6.06 8.46 -23.46
N TYR A 75 -5.14 7.63 -22.94
CA TYR A 75 -3.91 8.10 -22.30
C TYR A 75 -2.66 7.57 -23.00
N LYS A 76 -1.63 8.42 -23.14
CA LYS A 76 -0.33 8.03 -23.71
C LYS A 76 0.41 6.99 -22.88
N ILE A 77 0.08 6.88 -21.61
CA ILE A 77 0.67 5.91 -20.69
C ILE A 77 0.13 4.48 -20.92
N ALA A 78 -0.96 4.30 -21.68
CA ALA A 78 -1.63 3.02 -21.92
C ALA A 78 -0.69 1.85 -22.25
N PRO A 79 0.34 2.00 -23.12
CA PRO A 79 1.25 0.90 -23.44
C PRO A 79 2.02 0.35 -22.23
N LEU A 80 2.21 1.15 -21.17
CA LEU A 80 2.91 0.71 -19.96
C LEU A 80 2.09 -0.30 -19.15
N TYR A 81 0.74 -0.27 -19.30
CA TYR A 81 -0.21 -1.15 -18.62
C TYR A 81 -0.52 -2.44 -19.40
N GLU A 82 0.01 -2.59 -20.63
CA GLU A 82 -0.20 -3.80 -21.41
C GLU A 82 0.39 -5.01 -20.68
N THR A 83 -0.43 -6.04 -20.49
CA THR A 83 0.03 -7.31 -19.92
C THR A 83 0.91 -8.05 -20.92
N VAL A 84 2.18 -8.21 -20.58
CA VAL A 84 3.16 -8.93 -21.44
C VAL A 84 3.34 -10.39 -21.03
N ASP A 85 3.05 -10.74 -19.77
CA ASP A 85 3.14 -12.11 -19.27
C ASP A 85 2.24 -12.30 -18.03
N ARG A 86 2.05 -13.56 -17.60
CA ARG A 86 1.27 -13.90 -16.42
C ARG A 86 2.00 -14.96 -15.62
N VAL A 87 2.09 -14.74 -14.30
CA VAL A 87 2.70 -15.70 -13.38
C VAL A 87 1.74 -16.02 -12.23
N ASN A 88 1.76 -17.27 -11.78
CA ASN A 88 1.03 -17.66 -10.59
C ASN A 88 1.87 -17.35 -9.36
N ILE A 89 1.25 -16.71 -8.39
CA ILE A 89 1.85 -16.38 -7.09
C ILE A 89 0.94 -16.83 -5.96
N GLU A 90 1.54 -17.09 -4.80
CA GLU A 90 0.80 -17.34 -3.58
C GLU A 90 0.56 -16.01 -2.84
N CYS A 91 -0.70 -15.74 -2.51
CA CYS A 91 -1.10 -14.64 -1.65
C CYS A 91 -1.58 -15.14 -0.30
N VAL A 92 -1.36 -14.33 0.71
CA VAL A 92 -1.74 -14.60 2.10
C VAL A 92 -2.47 -13.40 2.71
N ARG A 93 -3.22 -13.65 3.79
CA ARG A 93 -3.77 -12.56 4.60
C ARG A 93 -2.71 -12.09 5.59
N PHE A 94 -2.60 -10.78 5.79
CA PHE A 94 -1.65 -10.24 6.76
C PHE A 94 -2.02 -10.61 8.20
N ASP A 95 -3.31 -10.58 8.55
CA ASP A 95 -3.79 -10.92 9.90
C ASP A 95 -3.50 -12.39 10.27
N GLU A 96 -3.55 -13.31 9.31
CA GLU A 96 -3.18 -14.71 9.51
C GLU A 96 -1.68 -14.89 9.76
N LEU A 97 -0.83 -14.17 9.00
CA LEU A 97 0.62 -14.17 9.25
C LEU A 97 0.95 -13.60 10.64
N HIS A 98 0.28 -12.54 11.06
CA HIS A 98 0.43 -11.98 12.40
C HIS A 98 -0.01 -12.96 13.48
N LYS A 99 -1.18 -13.58 13.33
CA LYS A 99 -1.70 -14.59 14.25
C LYS A 99 -0.77 -15.81 14.37
N ALA A 100 -0.08 -16.16 13.27
CA ALA A 100 0.93 -17.22 13.25
C ALA A 100 2.30 -16.77 13.83
N GLY A 101 2.45 -15.54 14.32
CA GLY A 101 3.69 -15.00 14.88
C GLY A 101 4.79 -14.72 13.85
N LYS A 102 4.47 -14.75 12.55
CA LYS A 102 5.47 -14.56 11.48
C LYS A 102 5.80 -13.08 11.23
N VAL A 103 4.88 -12.19 11.49
CA VAL A 103 5.04 -10.73 11.37
C VAL A 103 4.42 -10.02 12.57
N PRO A 104 4.96 -8.89 13.04
CA PRO A 104 4.32 -8.08 14.08
C PRO A 104 3.12 -7.31 13.52
N ALA A 105 2.28 -6.80 14.41
CA ALA A 105 1.26 -5.83 14.04
C ALA A 105 1.92 -4.55 13.49
N PRO A 106 1.39 -3.94 12.42
CA PRO A 106 1.96 -2.74 11.83
C PRO A 106 1.50 -1.47 12.56
N ASP A 107 2.40 -0.52 12.75
CA ASP A 107 2.02 0.85 13.14
C ASP A 107 1.58 1.66 11.91
N VAL A 108 2.27 1.48 10.77
CA VAL A 108 2.02 2.21 9.51
C VAL A 108 2.06 1.24 8.34
N ILE A 109 1.15 1.41 7.41
CA ILE A 109 1.07 0.62 6.18
C ILE A 109 1.33 1.54 4.99
N LYS A 110 2.16 1.09 4.03
CA LYS A 110 2.15 1.58 2.66
C LYS A 110 1.68 0.45 1.76
N VAL A 111 0.64 0.72 0.99
CA VAL A 111 0.12 -0.17 -0.04
C VAL A 111 0.11 0.54 -1.39
N ASP A 112 0.68 -0.14 -2.40
CA ASP A 112 0.92 0.37 -3.75
C ASP A 112 1.05 -0.88 -4.63
N VAL A 113 -0.09 -1.39 -5.04
CA VAL A 113 -0.26 -2.70 -5.67
C VAL A 113 -1.15 -2.63 -6.92
N GLU A 114 -1.18 -1.41 -7.50
CA GLU A 114 -1.77 -1.18 -8.81
C GLU A 114 -3.24 -1.64 -8.89
N GLY A 115 -4.08 -1.01 -8.04
CA GLY A 115 -5.53 -1.19 -8.06
C GLY A 115 -6.09 -2.28 -7.13
N TYR A 116 -5.23 -3.07 -6.45
CA TYR A 116 -5.67 -4.14 -5.53
C TYR A 116 -5.56 -3.74 -4.05
N GLU A 117 -5.41 -2.45 -3.75
CA GLU A 117 -5.19 -1.88 -2.41
C GLU A 117 -6.30 -2.22 -1.43
N HIS A 118 -7.56 -2.16 -1.88
CA HIS A 118 -8.72 -2.44 -1.05
C HIS A 118 -8.71 -3.87 -0.52
N GLN A 119 -8.43 -4.84 -1.38
CA GLN A 119 -8.38 -6.25 -1.02
C GLN A 119 -7.19 -6.55 -0.10
N VAL A 120 -6.02 -5.94 -0.37
CA VAL A 120 -4.87 -6.03 0.53
C VAL A 120 -5.23 -5.52 1.91
N LEU A 121 -5.82 -4.32 2.02
CA LEU A 121 -6.19 -3.72 3.31
C LEU A 121 -7.28 -4.53 4.02
N THR A 122 -8.22 -5.11 3.29
CA THR A 122 -9.21 -6.06 3.85
C THR A 122 -8.52 -7.26 4.52
N GLY A 123 -7.40 -7.72 3.98
CA GLY A 123 -6.59 -8.82 4.55
C GLY A 123 -5.88 -8.49 5.87
N PHE A 124 -5.89 -7.23 6.33
CA PHE A 124 -5.40 -6.85 7.66
C PHE A 124 -6.45 -7.06 8.77
N GLY A 125 -7.74 -7.11 8.43
CA GLY A 125 -8.82 -7.32 9.37
C GLY A 125 -8.77 -6.36 10.57
N ASP A 126 -9.03 -6.87 11.77
CA ASP A 126 -9.05 -6.08 13.01
C ASP A 126 -7.70 -5.45 13.41
N LEU A 127 -6.59 -5.85 12.78
CA LEU A 127 -5.30 -5.20 13.00
C LEU A 127 -5.32 -3.72 12.60
N LEU A 128 -6.21 -3.32 11.69
CA LEU A 128 -6.41 -1.92 11.32
C LEU A 128 -6.80 -1.03 12.51
N HIS A 129 -7.39 -1.59 13.58
CA HIS A 129 -7.63 -0.85 14.84
C HIS A 129 -6.34 -0.40 15.53
N GLY A 130 -5.20 -1.05 15.29
CA GLY A 130 -3.89 -0.69 15.83
C GLY A 130 -3.09 0.27 14.94
N VAL A 131 -3.44 0.39 13.67
CA VAL A 131 -2.72 1.19 12.68
C VAL A 131 -2.93 2.69 12.92
N ILE A 132 -1.86 3.47 12.90
CA ILE A 132 -1.90 4.92 13.09
C ILE A 132 -1.88 5.70 11.76
N GLY A 133 -1.51 5.06 10.66
CA GLY A 133 -1.56 5.68 9.34
C GLY A 133 -1.38 4.70 8.19
N ILE A 134 -2.02 5.01 7.08
CA ILE A 134 -1.95 4.28 5.82
C ILE A 134 -1.64 5.26 4.69
N GLU A 135 -0.63 4.94 3.89
CA GLU A 135 -0.37 5.54 2.60
C GLU A 135 -0.77 4.53 1.54
N ALA A 136 -1.80 4.85 0.75
CA ALA A 136 -2.30 3.99 -0.31
C ALA A 136 -2.23 4.71 -1.65
N GLU A 137 -1.84 3.99 -2.70
CA GLU A 137 -2.21 4.44 -4.03
C GLU A 137 -3.73 4.31 -4.17
N ALA A 138 -4.40 5.32 -4.70
CA ALA A 138 -5.85 5.37 -4.75
C ALA A 138 -6.31 6.01 -6.07
N TRP A 139 -7.42 5.53 -6.57
CA TRP A 139 -7.84 5.79 -7.94
C TRP A 139 -9.21 6.46 -8.00
N PHE A 140 -9.38 7.39 -8.91
CA PHE A 140 -10.65 8.02 -9.23
C PHE A 140 -11.34 7.39 -10.44
N TYR A 141 -10.54 6.72 -11.32
CA TYR A 141 -11.02 6.00 -12.49
C TYR A 141 -10.54 4.53 -12.43
N PRO A 142 -11.38 3.59 -12.87
CA PRO A 142 -11.07 2.16 -12.79
C PRO A 142 -10.18 1.73 -13.97
N VAL A 143 -8.89 2.04 -13.92
CA VAL A 143 -7.93 1.64 -14.97
C VAL A 143 -7.66 0.13 -14.98
N PHE A 144 -8.11 -0.58 -13.96
CA PHE A 144 -8.11 -2.03 -13.88
C PHE A 144 -9.53 -2.56 -13.73
N LYS A 145 -9.80 -3.73 -14.30
CA LYS A 145 -11.13 -4.38 -14.27
C LYS A 145 -11.47 -4.81 -12.84
N GLY A 146 -12.62 -4.40 -12.34
CA GLY A 146 -13.07 -4.72 -10.98
C GLY A 146 -12.36 -3.96 -9.87
N GLN A 147 -11.56 -2.97 -10.22
CA GLN A 147 -10.83 -2.11 -9.29
C GLN A 147 -11.78 -1.39 -8.32
N LYS A 148 -11.36 -1.31 -7.07
CA LYS A 148 -11.96 -0.45 -6.05
C LYS A 148 -11.31 0.93 -6.09
N LEU A 149 -12.12 1.98 -5.88
CA LEU A 149 -11.69 3.36 -6.01
C LEU A 149 -11.45 4.03 -4.64
N LEU A 150 -11.02 5.29 -4.66
CA LEU A 150 -10.74 6.05 -3.43
C LEU A 150 -11.92 6.05 -2.46
N HIS A 151 -13.16 6.17 -2.95
CA HIS A 151 -14.34 6.17 -2.08
C HIS A 151 -14.57 4.82 -1.38
N ASP A 152 -14.23 3.70 -2.03
CA ASP A 152 -14.27 2.37 -1.40
C ASP A 152 -13.23 2.27 -0.28
N LEU A 153 -12.01 2.81 -0.49
CA LEU A 153 -10.98 2.86 0.55
C LEU A 153 -11.41 3.72 1.74
N VAL A 154 -12.03 4.88 1.48
CA VAL A 154 -12.57 5.74 2.54
C VAL A 154 -13.64 4.98 3.34
N ALA A 155 -14.55 4.27 2.67
CA ALA A 155 -15.59 3.47 3.32
C ALA A 155 -15.01 2.32 4.14
N LEU A 156 -14.02 1.60 3.59
CA LEU A 156 -13.32 0.50 4.27
C LEU A 156 -12.63 0.96 5.56
N LEU A 157 -11.98 2.13 5.53
CA LEU A 157 -11.11 2.60 6.61
C LEU A 157 -11.82 3.42 7.69
N ALA A 158 -13.00 3.96 7.40
CA ALA A 158 -13.79 4.77 8.32
C ALA A 158 -14.11 4.06 9.66
N PRO A 159 -14.53 2.76 9.70
CA PRO A 159 -14.81 2.05 10.95
C PRO A 159 -13.60 1.94 11.88
N PHE A 160 -12.37 2.05 11.34
CA PHE A 160 -11.11 1.99 12.08
C PHE A 160 -10.62 3.37 12.52
N SER A 161 -11.43 4.43 12.36
CA SER A 161 -11.06 5.83 12.63
C SER A 161 -9.85 6.30 11.80
N LEU A 162 -9.63 5.71 10.64
CA LEU A 162 -8.60 6.10 9.68
C LEU A 162 -9.24 7.01 8.62
N HIS A 163 -8.98 8.31 8.73
CA HIS A 163 -9.59 9.33 7.88
C HIS A 163 -8.61 9.87 6.85
N LEU A 164 -9.09 10.13 5.64
CA LEU A 164 -8.30 10.78 4.59
C LEU A 164 -7.86 12.18 5.04
N ARG A 165 -6.56 12.43 5.03
CA ARG A 165 -5.96 13.68 5.50
C ARG A 165 -5.26 14.46 4.40
N ARG A 166 -4.75 13.79 3.40
CA ARG A 166 -3.99 14.38 2.30
C ARG A 166 -4.06 13.49 1.08
N ILE A 167 -4.00 14.11 -0.09
CA ILE A 167 -3.77 13.46 -1.37
C ILE A 167 -2.60 14.14 -2.08
N GLU A 168 -1.83 13.37 -2.84
CA GLU A 168 -0.79 13.85 -3.76
C GLU A 168 -1.06 13.23 -5.12
N ALA A 169 -1.27 14.04 -6.15
CA ALA A 169 -1.53 13.55 -7.51
C ALA A 169 -0.33 12.73 -8.03
N VAL A 170 -0.60 11.61 -8.67
CA VAL A 170 0.38 10.82 -9.41
C VAL A 170 0.32 11.29 -10.87
N PRO A 171 1.45 11.76 -11.45
CA PRO A 171 1.48 12.23 -12.84
C PRO A 171 1.39 11.06 -13.83
N GLY A 172 0.99 11.35 -15.07
CA GLY A 172 1.02 10.35 -16.16
C GLY A 172 -0.26 10.28 -16.98
N PHE A 173 -1.33 10.98 -16.55
CA PHE A 173 -2.65 10.93 -17.20
C PHE A 173 -3.04 12.28 -17.82
N GLU A 174 -2.11 12.93 -18.53
CA GLU A 174 -2.31 14.17 -19.30
C GLU A 174 -3.00 15.32 -18.54
N GLY A 175 -2.86 15.34 -17.22
CA GLY A 175 -3.45 16.35 -16.34
C GLY A 175 -4.76 15.93 -15.68
N ASP A 176 -5.33 14.80 -16.07
CA ASP A 176 -6.46 14.21 -15.36
C ASP A 176 -6.05 13.65 -14.01
N LEU A 177 -6.91 13.84 -13.01
CA LEU A 177 -6.73 13.28 -11.68
C LEU A 177 -7.24 11.84 -11.67
N VAL A 178 -6.43 10.91 -12.17
CA VAL A 178 -6.80 9.48 -12.24
C VAL A 178 -6.32 8.72 -11.01
N CYS A 179 -5.08 9.00 -10.56
CA CYS A 179 -4.44 8.32 -9.47
C CYS A 179 -3.81 9.31 -8.48
N VAL A 180 -3.81 8.97 -7.20
CA VAL A 180 -3.22 9.74 -6.11
C VAL A 180 -2.54 8.85 -5.09
N ASN A 181 -1.51 9.37 -4.41
CA ASN A 181 -1.13 8.85 -3.12
C ASN A 181 -2.06 9.44 -2.06
N ALA A 182 -2.85 8.62 -1.41
CA ALA A 182 -3.81 8.98 -0.37
C ALA A 182 -3.25 8.65 1.02
N TYR A 183 -3.32 9.61 1.95
CA TYR A 183 -2.79 9.49 3.31
C TYR A 183 -3.94 9.48 4.30
N PHE A 184 -4.11 8.36 4.98
CA PHE A 184 -5.13 8.16 6.01
C PHE A 184 -4.46 8.11 7.38
N THR A 185 -5.01 8.81 8.37
CA THR A 185 -4.54 8.74 9.76
C THR A 185 -5.68 8.79 10.75
N ARG A 186 -5.41 8.33 11.98
CA ARG A 186 -6.28 8.57 13.13
C ARG A 186 -6.21 10.04 13.51
N GLY A 187 -7.30 10.77 13.42
CA GLY A 187 -7.49 12.12 13.93
C GLY A 187 -6.30 13.10 13.87
N LYS A 188 -6.39 14.19 14.62
CA LYS A 188 -5.30 15.16 14.84
C LYS A 188 -4.40 14.72 16.01
N ALA A 189 -3.19 15.29 16.10
CA ALA A 189 -2.33 15.11 17.27
C ALA A 189 -3.09 15.46 18.55
N GLY A 190 -3.00 14.59 19.56
CA GLY A 190 -3.77 14.73 20.81
C GLY A 190 -5.17 14.13 20.76
N HIS A 191 -5.56 13.47 19.67
CA HIS A 191 -6.84 12.76 19.62
C HIS A 191 -6.85 11.61 20.65
N PRO A 192 -7.98 11.43 21.38
CA PRO A 192 -8.08 10.45 22.47
C PRO A 192 -7.87 8.99 22.05
N ASP A 193 -7.95 8.70 20.74
CA ASP A 193 -7.79 7.35 20.20
C ASP A 193 -6.33 6.86 20.07
N LEU A 194 -5.34 7.71 20.40
CA LEU A 194 -3.92 7.31 20.38
C LEU A 194 -3.46 6.93 21.78
N THR A 195 -2.95 5.71 21.91
CA THR A 195 -2.29 5.27 23.15
C THR A 195 -1.02 6.08 23.42
N LEU A 196 -0.53 6.07 24.66
CA LEU A 196 0.72 6.74 25.03
C LEU A 196 1.91 6.25 24.20
N GLU A 197 1.93 4.97 23.84
CA GLU A 197 2.96 4.39 22.96
C GLU A 197 2.85 4.87 21.51
N GLN A 198 1.63 5.08 21.02
CA GLN A 198 1.39 5.52 19.65
C GLN A 198 1.68 7.00 19.43
N GLN A 199 1.57 7.85 20.46
CA GLN A 199 1.75 9.30 20.33
C GLN A 199 3.11 9.70 19.72
N PRO A 200 4.27 9.20 20.18
CA PRO A 200 5.56 9.55 19.57
C PRO A 200 5.72 9.00 18.15
N LYS A 201 5.13 7.83 17.85
CA LYS A 201 5.12 7.24 16.52
C LYS A 201 4.28 8.12 15.57
N TYR A 202 3.12 8.57 16.03
CA TYR A 202 2.22 9.45 15.27
C TYR A 202 2.86 10.83 14.99
N ALA A 203 3.54 11.41 15.98
CA ALA A 203 4.28 12.67 15.80
C ALA A 203 5.41 12.53 14.75
N LEU A 204 6.08 11.37 14.69
CA LEU A 204 7.04 11.08 13.62
C LEU A 204 6.34 10.96 12.26
N LEU A 205 5.23 10.23 12.19
CA LEU A 205 4.44 10.04 10.97
C LEU A 205 3.98 11.37 10.38
N GLN A 206 3.43 12.26 11.21
CA GLN A 206 3.01 13.59 10.77
C GLN A 206 4.14 14.38 10.13
N ARG A 207 5.36 14.34 10.70
CA ARG A 207 6.54 15.00 10.12
C ARG A 207 6.93 14.39 8.78
N VAL A 208 6.96 13.06 8.68
CA VAL A 208 7.33 12.33 7.46
C VAL A 208 6.35 12.62 6.32
N TRP A 209 5.06 12.72 6.64
CA TRP A 209 4.00 12.97 5.66
C TRP A 209 3.66 14.45 5.46
N GLY A 210 4.33 15.37 6.16
CA GLY A 210 4.07 16.81 6.05
C GLY A 210 2.66 17.20 6.49
N LEU A 211 2.12 16.53 7.52
CA LEU A 211 0.78 16.80 8.08
C LEU A 211 0.81 17.83 9.22
N ASN A 212 1.98 18.34 9.57
CA ASN A 212 2.14 19.38 10.58
C ASN A 212 1.73 20.72 9.96
N GLY A 213 0.60 21.29 10.40
CA GLY A 213 0.15 22.60 9.95
C GLY A 213 -1.20 22.65 9.23
N ILE A 214 -1.97 21.55 9.29
CA ILE A 214 -3.37 21.56 8.87
C ILE A 214 -4.29 21.58 10.09
#